data_85fbc1e6742980fc9548d55b64a9e5f0
#
_entry.id   85fbc1e6742980fc9548d55b64a9e5f0
#
_cell.length_a   1.000
_cell.length_b   1.000
_cell.length_c   1.000
_cell.angle_alpha   90.00
_cell.angle_beta   90.00
_cell.angle_gamma   90.00
#
_symmetry.space_group_name_H-M   'P 1'
#
loop_
_entity.id
_entity.type
_entity.pdbx_description
1 polymer ?
#
loop_
_entity_poly.entity_id
_entity_poly.type
_entity_poly.pdbx_seq_one_letter_code
_entity_poly.pdbx_strand_id
1 'polypeptide(L)'
;MGWFFTGQPQEKQEMDIWLLILLSLSSATAITLILYQAANHRTKKRRLPPGPPSVPILGNLFWLWRSLQELESILRELHSRYGPIVTLHVGSRRAIFISDRTLAHRALIEHGATFSDRLATRFSGDTQRIISSATYGPLWRLLRRNLISEILHSPRVKLYAHGRAWVLQVLTNHLRSQADSNDAGAVTAMESFQFAMFCLLVLMCFGEKLDEKAIKDIEIATRRLLLYANKLNVLAFAPRISRYIFWNRIKTALQMRQAQIELFVPLIKARKEYKNHPQHKNEEERYVYSYVDSLLDMEIPEEGGRKLTEEEMVSLCSEFLTAGTDTTSTALQWIMANLVKHQGIQAKLLEEIERVVGKDEKEIKEEDLQRMPYLKAVILEGLRRHPPAHFVVPHKVTEDVTLDGYLIPRNASINFMVAEMSWDGKVWEEPMEFKPERFLAGGSGEGVDITGSREIKMMPFGVGRRICPGLGLAMLHLEYFVANLVREFEWKAVDGEEVDLSEKPEFTVVMKRPLRACILPRRRPCGEAL
;
A
#
# COMPACT_ATOMS: atom_id res chain seq x y z
N MET A 1 38.39 -77.97 6.83
CA MET A 1 38.43 -77.11 5.65
C MET A 1 37.02 -76.95 5.14
N GLY A 2 36.48 -75.77 5.16
CA GLY A 2 35.15 -75.55 4.60
C GLY A 2 34.56 -74.24 5.16
N TRP A 3 35.00 -73.09 4.62
CA TRP A 3 34.35 -71.82 4.86
C TRP A 3 33.13 -71.78 3.92
N PHE A 4 31.94 -71.75 4.44
CA PHE A 4 30.76 -71.36 3.68
C PHE A 4 30.28 -69.99 4.11
N PHE A 5 30.25 -69.10 3.14
CA PHE A 5 29.70 -67.79 3.16
C PHE A 5 28.23 -67.77 3.61
N THR A 6 27.91 -67.09 4.69
CA THR A 6 26.55 -66.69 5.05
C THR A 6 26.47 -65.12 5.02
N GLY A 7 26.24 -64.58 3.83
CA GLY A 7 26.07 -63.15 3.64
C GLY A 7 24.91 -62.86 2.69
N GLN A 8 23.65 -63.16 3.08
CA GLN A 8 22.47 -62.78 2.29
C GLN A 8 21.11 -62.72 3.03
N PRO A 9 20.97 -62.26 4.26
CA PRO A 9 19.62 -61.85 4.72
C PRO A 9 19.38 -60.36 4.85
N GLN A 10 20.42 -59.53 5.01
CA GLN A 10 20.21 -58.10 5.27
C GLN A 10 19.80 -57.28 4.02
N GLU A 11 20.44 -57.50 2.88
CA GLU A 11 20.09 -56.78 1.64
C GLU A 11 18.67 -57.05 1.15
N LYS A 12 18.19 -58.27 1.34
CA LYS A 12 16.82 -58.66 0.97
C LYS A 12 15.79 -57.98 1.87
N GLN A 13 16.07 -57.85 3.13
CA GLN A 13 15.20 -57.18 4.12
C GLN A 13 15.14 -55.67 3.93
N GLU A 14 16.25 -55.02 3.58
CA GLU A 14 16.27 -53.58 3.21
C GLU A 14 15.52 -53.36 1.90
N MET A 15 15.68 -54.20 0.90
CA MET A 15 14.96 -54.09 -0.37
C MET A 15 13.45 -54.25 -0.20
N ASP A 16 13.01 -55.17 0.67
CA ASP A 16 11.58 -55.35 1.00
C ASP A 16 11.00 -54.11 1.74
N ILE A 17 11.76 -53.48 2.62
CA ILE A 17 11.37 -52.24 3.31
C ILE A 17 11.22 -51.07 2.32
N TRP A 18 12.17 -50.92 1.41
CA TRP A 18 12.08 -49.88 0.35
C TRP A 18 10.90 -50.11 -0.60
N LEU A 19 10.62 -51.35 -0.91
CA LEU A 19 9.47 -51.76 -1.74
C LEU A 19 8.13 -51.46 -1.03
N LEU A 20 8.04 -51.71 0.28
CA LEU A 20 6.88 -51.36 1.09
C LEU A 20 6.69 -49.84 1.22
N ILE A 21 7.77 -49.07 1.36
CA ILE A 21 7.73 -47.62 1.37
C ILE A 21 7.26 -47.07 0.00
N LEU A 22 7.77 -47.60 -1.10
CA LEU A 22 7.34 -47.20 -2.45
C LEU A 22 5.89 -47.60 -2.73
N LEU A 23 5.43 -48.78 -2.30
CA LEU A 23 4.03 -49.20 -2.41
C LEU A 23 3.10 -48.33 -1.55
N SER A 24 3.52 -47.99 -0.35
CA SER A 24 2.74 -47.11 0.53
C SER A 24 2.65 -45.67 -0.02
N LEU A 25 3.72 -45.15 -0.57
CA LEU A 25 3.75 -43.84 -1.25
C LEU A 25 2.91 -43.83 -2.54
N SER A 26 2.98 -44.90 -3.33
CA SER A 26 2.18 -45.03 -4.56
C SER A 26 0.69 -45.19 -4.27
N SER A 27 0.32 -45.95 -3.25
CA SER A 27 -1.08 -46.12 -2.80
C SER A 27 -1.61 -44.83 -2.18
N ALA A 28 -0.82 -44.12 -1.37
CA ALA A 28 -1.18 -42.80 -0.83
C ALA A 28 -1.39 -41.75 -1.95
N THR A 29 -0.53 -41.76 -2.96
CA THR A 29 -0.70 -40.90 -4.15
C THR A 29 -1.93 -41.28 -4.97
N ALA A 30 -2.20 -42.57 -5.18
CA ALA A 30 -3.38 -43.03 -5.89
C ALA A 30 -4.69 -42.65 -5.14
N ILE A 31 -4.73 -42.88 -3.82
CA ILE A 31 -5.87 -42.51 -2.98
C ILE A 31 -6.08 -40.98 -3.02
N THR A 32 -5.00 -40.19 -2.95
CA THR A 32 -5.08 -38.72 -3.00
C THR A 32 -5.60 -38.24 -4.36
N LEU A 33 -5.18 -38.89 -5.45
CA LEU A 33 -5.68 -38.63 -6.80
C LEU A 33 -7.16 -38.96 -6.96
N ILE A 34 -7.60 -40.11 -6.43
CA ILE A 34 -9.00 -40.56 -6.45
C ILE A 34 -9.88 -39.59 -5.63
N LEU A 35 -9.44 -39.21 -4.42
CA LEU A 35 -10.16 -38.25 -3.58
C LEU A 35 -10.20 -36.85 -4.23
N TYR A 36 -9.14 -36.43 -4.91
CA TYR A 36 -9.09 -35.20 -5.67
C TYR A 36 -10.06 -35.21 -6.87
N GLN A 37 -10.10 -36.34 -7.62
CA GLN A 37 -11.05 -36.50 -8.72
C GLN A 37 -12.50 -36.54 -8.23
N ALA A 38 -12.77 -37.23 -7.12
CA ALA A 38 -14.11 -37.31 -6.51
C ALA A 38 -14.56 -35.93 -5.98
N ALA A 39 -13.64 -35.14 -5.38
CA ALA A 39 -13.92 -33.78 -4.95
C ALA A 39 -14.20 -32.86 -6.14
N ASN A 40 -13.41 -32.97 -7.21
CA ASN A 40 -13.64 -32.21 -8.46
C ASN A 40 -14.95 -32.58 -9.18
N HIS A 41 -15.36 -33.88 -9.11
CA HIS A 41 -16.64 -34.30 -9.69
C HIS A 41 -17.85 -33.73 -8.94
N ARG A 42 -17.76 -33.57 -7.61
CA ARG A 42 -18.81 -32.92 -6.81
C ARG A 42 -18.91 -31.41 -7.03
N THR A 43 -17.80 -30.75 -7.40
CA THR A 43 -17.77 -29.30 -7.68
C THR A 43 -18.20 -28.95 -9.11
N LYS A 44 -18.37 -29.91 -10.02
CA LYS A 44 -18.84 -29.69 -11.40
C LYS A 44 -20.23 -29.04 -11.52
N LYS A 45 -21.08 -29.10 -10.47
CA LYS A 45 -22.41 -28.41 -10.48
C LYS A 45 -22.32 -26.89 -10.27
N ARG A 46 -21.21 -26.35 -9.72
CA ARG A 46 -20.99 -24.90 -9.56
C ARG A 46 -19.61 -24.58 -10.12
N ARG A 47 -19.57 -23.91 -11.28
CA ARG A 47 -18.30 -23.60 -11.97
C ARG A 47 -17.54 -22.53 -11.19
N LEU A 48 -16.33 -22.89 -10.69
CA LEU A 48 -15.35 -21.89 -10.24
C LEU A 48 -14.85 -21.07 -11.44
N PRO A 49 -14.37 -19.83 -11.22
CA PRO A 49 -13.67 -19.10 -12.27
C PRO A 49 -12.54 -19.91 -12.86
N PRO A 50 -12.26 -19.81 -14.17
CA PRO A 50 -11.23 -20.58 -14.84
C PRO A 50 -9.83 -20.26 -14.30
N GLY A 51 -8.88 -21.14 -14.60
CA GLY A 51 -7.49 -20.93 -14.21
C GLY A 51 -6.60 -22.04 -14.74
N PRO A 52 -5.28 -21.90 -14.59
CA PRO A 52 -4.33 -22.91 -15.05
C PRO A 52 -4.50 -24.22 -14.26
N PRO A 53 -4.12 -25.35 -14.86
CA PRO A 53 -4.13 -26.63 -14.14
C PRO A 53 -3.26 -26.54 -12.88
N SER A 54 -3.77 -27.07 -11.78
CA SER A 54 -3.09 -27.06 -10.49
C SER A 54 -2.53 -28.44 -10.16
N VAL A 55 -1.34 -28.50 -9.56
CA VAL A 55 -0.77 -29.74 -9.05
C VAL A 55 -1.50 -30.13 -7.76
N PRO A 56 -1.91 -31.39 -7.59
CA PRO A 56 -2.53 -31.86 -6.34
C PRO A 56 -1.69 -31.47 -5.13
N ILE A 57 -2.32 -31.00 -4.05
CA ILE A 57 -1.71 -30.59 -2.76
C ILE A 57 -0.92 -29.27 -2.87
N LEU A 58 -0.05 -29.10 -3.88
CA LEU A 58 0.81 -27.92 -4.04
C LEU A 58 0.08 -26.77 -4.75
N GLY A 59 -0.95 -27.08 -5.54
CA GLY A 59 -1.66 -26.07 -6.33
C GLY A 59 -0.74 -25.43 -7.39
N ASN A 60 -0.75 -24.12 -7.44
CA ASN A 60 0.11 -23.31 -8.30
C ASN A 60 1.28 -22.68 -7.53
N LEU A 61 1.79 -23.36 -6.49
CA LEU A 61 2.80 -22.83 -5.57
C LEU A 61 4.08 -22.35 -6.26
N PHE A 62 4.49 -23.01 -7.35
CA PHE A 62 5.66 -22.59 -8.14
C PHE A 62 5.55 -21.18 -8.71
N TRP A 63 4.33 -20.65 -8.90
CA TRP A 63 4.08 -19.32 -9.41
C TRP A 63 4.31 -18.24 -8.35
N LEU A 64 4.22 -18.61 -7.08
CA LEU A 64 4.36 -17.69 -5.95
C LEU A 64 5.78 -17.55 -5.42
N TRP A 65 6.69 -18.39 -5.89
CA TRP A 65 8.12 -18.25 -5.62
C TRP A 65 8.79 -17.23 -6.53
N ARG A 66 8.05 -16.75 -7.54
CA ARG A 66 8.50 -15.70 -8.45
C ARG A 66 8.34 -14.33 -7.81
N SER A 67 9.05 -13.34 -8.34
CA SER A 67 8.91 -11.94 -7.91
C SER A 67 7.47 -11.43 -8.17
N LEU A 68 7.04 -10.40 -7.45
CA LEU A 68 5.74 -9.76 -7.71
C LEU A 68 5.62 -9.25 -9.15
N GLN A 69 6.73 -8.77 -9.72
CA GLN A 69 6.78 -8.30 -11.11
C GLN A 69 6.53 -9.43 -12.12
N GLU A 70 7.11 -10.61 -11.90
CA GLU A 70 6.82 -11.80 -12.71
C GLU A 70 5.37 -12.27 -12.53
N LEU A 71 4.83 -12.18 -11.31
CA LEU A 71 3.43 -12.53 -11.02
C LEU A 71 2.47 -11.65 -11.82
N GLU A 72 2.71 -10.35 -11.93
CA GLU A 72 1.87 -9.45 -12.73
C GLU A 72 1.87 -9.82 -14.21
N SER A 73 3.03 -10.06 -14.80
CA SER A 73 3.12 -10.47 -16.22
C SER A 73 2.40 -11.79 -16.47
N ILE A 74 2.54 -12.75 -15.56
CA ILE A 74 1.84 -14.03 -15.60
C ILE A 74 0.33 -13.84 -15.50
N LEU A 75 -0.14 -12.99 -14.58
CA LEU A 75 -1.57 -12.72 -14.45
C LEU A 75 -2.14 -12.08 -15.69
N ARG A 76 -1.42 -11.14 -16.35
CA ARG A 76 -1.84 -10.58 -17.65
C ARG A 76 -1.99 -11.66 -18.71
N GLU A 77 -1.03 -12.57 -18.83
CA GLU A 77 -1.10 -13.71 -19.75
C GLU A 77 -2.30 -14.63 -19.42
N LEU A 78 -2.52 -14.91 -18.14
CA LEU A 78 -3.67 -15.72 -17.71
C LEU A 78 -5.01 -15.03 -18.01
N HIS A 79 -5.12 -13.73 -17.77
CA HIS A 79 -6.32 -12.97 -18.09
C HIS A 79 -6.58 -12.91 -19.61
N SER A 80 -5.54 -12.81 -20.44
CA SER A 80 -5.70 -12.89 -21.89
C SER A 80 -6.22 -14.26 -22.35
N ARG A 81 -5.87 -15.34 -21.64
CA ARG A 81 -6.24 -16.72 -21.98
C ARG A 81 -7.57 -17.18 -21.37
N TYR A 82 -7.84 -16.81 -20.12
CA TYR A 82 -8.97 -17.34 -19.35
C TYR A 82 -10.09 -16.32 -19.12
N GLY A 83 -9.86 -15.04 -19.46
CA GLY A 83 -10.83 -13.95 -19.27
C GLY A 83 -10.58 -13.13 -18.01
N PRO A 84 -11.54 -12.23 -17.67
CA PRO A 84 -11.33 -11.16 -16.69
C PRO A 84 -11.33 -11.61 -15.22
N ILE A 85 -11.62 -12.87 -14.96
CA ILE A 85 -11.62 -13.47 -13.62
C ILE A 85 -10.89 -14.81 -13.65
N VAL A 86 -9.81 -14.95 -12.86
CA VAL A 86 -8.91 -16.11 -12.89
C VAL A 86 -8.71 -16.65 -11.48
N THR A 87 -8.71 -18.00 -11.34
CA THR A 87 -8.45 -18.69 -10.07
C THR A 87 -7.06 -19.32 -10.09
N LEU A 88 -6.25 -19.01 -9.08
CA LEU A 88 -5.03 -19.72 -8.74
C LEU A 88 -5.21 -20.51 -7.45
N HIS A 89 -4.66 -21.69 -7.39
CA HIS A 89 -4.64 -22.52 -6.19
C HIS A 89 -3.32 -22.35 -5.45
N VAL A 90 -3.36 -21.86 -4.23
CA VAL A 90 -2.21 -21.61 -3.37
C VAL A 90 -2.26 -22.59 -2.20
N GLY A 91 -1.67 -23.78 -2.38
CA GLY A 91 -1.91 -24.90 -1.48
C GLY A 91 -3.41 -25.25 -1.46
N SER A 92 -4.01 -25.26 -0.28
CA SER A 92 -5.45 -25.50 -0.10
C SER A 92 -6.33 -24.25 -0.30
N ARG A 93 -5.73 -23.08 -0.51
CA ARG A 93 -6.46 -21.81 -0.64
C ARG A 93 -6.69 -21.45 -2.10
N ARG A 94 -7.83 -20.84 -2.38
CA ARG A 94 -8.16 -20.30 -3.68
C ARG A 94 -7.91 -18.79 -3.66
N ALA A 95 -7.05 -18.34 -4.58
CA ALA A 95 -6.80 -16.92 -4.83
C ALA A 95 -7.42 -16.57 -6.18
N ILE A 96 -8.39 -15.68 -6.19
CA ILE A 96 -9.11 -15.23 -7.38
C ILE A 96 -8.65 -13.82 -7.69
N PHE A 97 -8.31 -13.59 -8.96
CA PHE A 97 -7.84 -12.31 -9.48
C PHE A 97 -8.87 -11.75 -10.45
N ILE A 98 -9.22 -10.48 -10.26
CA ILE A 98 -10.21 -9.77 -11.08
C ILE A 98 -9.51 -8.57 -11.71
N SER A 99 -9.50 -8.51 -13.05
CA SER A 99 -8.94 -7.41 -13.83
C SER A 99 -10.01 -6.51 -14.46
N ASP A 100 -11.27 -6.95 -14.50
CA ASP A 100 -12.38 -6.20 -15.08
C ASP A 100 -13.03 -5.25 -14.07
N ARG A 101 -13.20 -4.00 -14.47
CA ARG A 101 -13.76 -2.90 -13.66
C ARG A 101 -15.22 -3.11 -13.28
N THR A 102 -16.01 -3.71 -14.18
CA THR A 102 -17.45 -3.97 -13.93
C THR A 102 -17.63 -5.09 -12.91
N LEU A 103 -16.82 -6.16 -13.02
CA LEU A 103 -16.80 -7.23 -12.03
C LEU A 103 -16.29 -6.74 -10.67
N ALA A 104 -15.28 -5.86 -10.67
CA ALA A 104 -14.81 -5.23 -9.44
C ALA A 104 -15.89 -4.37 -8.79
N HIS A 105 -16.65 -3.57 -9.57
CA HIS A 105 -17.76 -2.78 -9.05
C HIS A 105 -18.86 -3.67 -8.44
N ARG A 106 -19.28 -4.72 -9.14
CA ARG A 106 -20.28 -5.68 -8.61
C ARG A 106 -19.79 -6.33 -7.31
N ALA A 107 -18.53 -6.75 -7.24
CA ALA A 107 -17.99 -7.36 -6.04
C ALA A 107 -17.86 -6.37 -4.86
N LEU A 108 -17.31 -5.18 -5.10
CA LEU A 108 -16.94 -4.23 -4.05
C LEU A 108 -18.07 -3.30 -3.61
N ILE A 109 -19.03 -3.01 -4.51
CA ILE A 109 -20.18 -2.15 -4.22
C ILE A 109 -21.44 -2.99 -4.00
N GLU A 110 -21.90 -3.76 -5.03
CA GLU A 110 -23.16 -4.48 -4.95
C GLU A 110 -23.12 -5.60 -3.91
N HIS A 111 -22.02 -6.38 -3.86
CA HIS A 111 -21.78 -7.42 -2.87
C HIS A 111 -20.78 -7.01 -1.78
N GLY A 112 -20.66 -5.70 -1.51
CA GLY A 112 -19.61 -5.13 -0.68
C GLY A 112 -19.50 -5.70 0.74
N ALA A 113 -20.57 -6.22 1.35
CA ALA A 113 -20.52 -6.87 2.65
C ALA A 113 -19.77 -8.23 2.57
N THR A 114 -20.12 -9.03 1.56
CA THR A 114 -19.56 -10.38 1.34
C THR A 114 -18.08 -10.33 1.00
N PHE A 115 -17.63 -9.29 0.27
CA PHE A 115 -16.25 -9.13 -0.16
C PHE A 115 -15.39 -8.23 0.74
N SER A 116 -15.86 -7.81 1.92
CA SER A 116 -15.13 -6.85 2.75
C SER A 116 -14.26 -7.45 3.85
N ASP A 117 -14.21 -8.77 4.02
CA ASP A 117 -13.40 -9.36 5.07
C ASP A 117 -11.91 -9.45 4.69
N ARG A 118 -11.06 -9.80 5.65
CA ARG A 118 -9.60 -9.97 5.48
C ARG A 118 -9.16 -11.38 5.81
N LEU A 119 -8.11 -11.82 5.15
CA LEU A 119 -7.44 -13.06 5.50
C LEU A 119 -6.76 -12.87 6.85
N ALA A 120 -7.16 -13.63 7.84
CA ALA A 120 -6.48 -13.64 9.12
C ALA A 120 -5.03 -14.11 8.95
N THR A 121 -4.08 -13.22 9.15
CA THR A 121 -2.67 -13.60 9.30
C THR A 121 -2.49 -14.06 10.74
N ARG A 122 -2.39 -15.38 10.94
CA ARG A 122 -2.20 -15.99 12.29
C ARG A 122 -0.81 -15.74 12.87
N PHE A 123 -0.17 -14.62 12.50
CA PHE A 123 1.21 -14.36 12.85
C PHE A 123 1.39 -13.74 14.24
N SER A 124 0.49 -12.86 14.64
CA SER A 124 0.39 -12.35 16.02
C SER A 124 -1.07 -12.01 16.33
N GLY A 125 -1.49 -12.19 17.58
CA GLY A 125 -2.84 -11.82 18.04
C GLY A 125 -3.17 -10.35 17.77
N ASP A 126 -2.15 -9.49 17.81
CA ASP A 126 -2.29 -8.03 17.72
C ASP A 126 -2.47 -7.49 16.30
N THR A 127 -1.95 -8.19 15.26
CA THR A 127 -2.13 -7.74 13.85
C THR A 127 -3.57 -7.80 13.37
N GLN A 128 -4.46 -8.47 14.08
CA GLN A 128 -5.90 -8.47 13.76
C GLN A 128 -6.61 -7.19 14.23
N ARG A 129 -5.92 -6.31 14.98
CA ARG A 129 -6.48 -5.10 15.58
C ARG A 129 -6.07 -3.81 14.88
N ILE A 130 -5.48 -3.89 13.68
CA ILE A 130 -5.21 -2.75 12.82
C ILE A 130 -6.24 -2.66 11.68
N ILE A 131 -6.48 -1.46 11.19
CA ILE A 131 -7.58 -1.17 10.25
C ILE A 131 -7.44 -1.95 8.92
N SER A 132 -6.22 -2.11 8.41
CA SER A 132 -5.97 -2.80 7.13
C SER A 132 -6.23 -4.30 7.19
N SER A 133 -5.96 -4.96 8.34
CA SER A 133 -6.01 -6.43 8.49
C SER A 133 -7.14 -6.95 9.37
N ALA A 134 -7.80 -6.09 10.16
CA ALA A 134 -8.94 -6.49 10.98
C ALA A 134 -10.07 -7.11 10.15
N THR A 135 -10.69 -8.15 10.68
CA THR A 135 -11.89 -8.75 10.08
C THR A 135 -13.02 -7.73 10.01
N TYR A 136 -13.88 -7.87 9.00
CA TYR A 136 -15.03 -6.97 8.84
C TYR A 136 -16.05 -7.20 9.95
N GLY A 137 -16.05 -6.32 10.94
CA GLY A 137 -16.86 -6.46 12.16
C GLY A 137 -16.92 -5.16 12.98
N PRO A 138 -17.47 -5.23 14.19
CA PRO A 138 -17.66 -4.06 15.07
C PRO A 138 -16.34 -3.34 15.38
N LEU A 139 -15.31 -4.09 15.80
CA LEU A 139 -13.99 -3.52 16.09
C LEU A 139 -13.42 -2.75 14.90
N TRP A 140 -13.46 -3.34 13.69
CA TRP A 140 -13.00 -2.65 12.49
C TRP A 140 -13.76 -1.35 12.24
N ARG A 141 -15.09 -1.37 12.43
CA ARG A 141 -15.92 -0.16 12.26
C ARG A 141 -15.57 0.92 13.27
N LEU A 142 -15.31 0.52 14.53
CA LEU A 142 -14.89 1.43 15.59
C LEU A 142 -13.56 2.10 15.24
N LEU A 143 -12.52 1.31 14.96
CA LEU A 143 -11.18 1.81 14.62
C LEU A 143 -11.21 2.73 13.39
N ARG A 144 -11.90 2.29 12.32
CA ARG A 144 -12.02 3.08 11.10
C ARG A 144 -12.79 4.39 11.31
N ARG A 145 -13.90 4.34 12.04
CA ARG A 145 -14.68 5.54 12.36
C ARG A 145 -13.84 6.52 13.16
N ASN A 146 -13.14 6.07 14.18
CA ASN A 146 -12.26 6.92 14.99
C ASN A 146 -11.23 7.62 14.09
N LEU A 147 -10.49 6.88 13.27
CA LEU A 147 -9.48 7.48 12.38
C LEU A 147 -10.11 8.53 11.43
N ILE A 148 -11.27 8.23 10.84
CA ILE A 148 -11.92 9.16 9.90
C ILE A 148 -12.46 10.39 10.63
N SER A 149 -13.23 10.22 11.73
CA SER A 149 -13.89 11.34 12.40
C SER A 149 -12.91 12.23 13.16
N GLU A 150 -11.90 11.64 13.81
CA GLU A 150 -11.04 12.39 14.73
C GLU A 150 -9.79 12.98 14.04
N ILE A 151 -9.32 12.38 12.95
CA ILE A 151 -8.04 12.78 12.32
C ILE A 151 -8.21 13.18 10.85
N LEU A 152 -8.92 12.37 10.05
CA LEU A 152 -8.97 12.54 8.59
C LEU A 152 -10.17 13.37 8.10
N HIS A 153 -11.05 13.80 8.99
CA HIS A 153 -12.15 14.69 8.63
C HIS A 153 -11.64 16.08 8.26
N SER A 154 -12.21 16.70 7.22
CA SER A 154 -11.73 17.95 6.63
C SER A 154 -11.43 19.08 7.65
N PRO A 155 -12.31 19.41 8.63
CA PRO A 155 -11.98 20.39 9.65
C PRO A 155 -10.75 20.04 10.50
N ARG A 156 -10.52 18.77 10.80
CA ARG A 156 -9.33 18.33 11.55
C ARG A 156 -8.07 18.45 10.69
N VAL A 157 -8.14 18.03 9.44
CA VAL A 157 -7.03 18.13 8.48
C VAL A 157 -6.59 19.59 8.30
N LYS A 158 -7.51 20.55 8.30
CA LYS A 158 -7.20 22.00 8.22
C LYS A 158 -6.37 22.50 9.40
N LEU A 159 -6.53 21.94 10.60
CA LEU A 159 -5.74 22.33 11.77
C LEU A 159 -4.23 22.05 11.60
N TYR A 160 -3.86 21.16 10.68
CA TYR A 160 -2.46 20.86 10.36
C TYR A 160 -1.88 21.69 9.21
N ALA A 161 -2.54 22.76 8.76
CA ALA A 161 -2.03 23.62 7.68
C ALA A 161 -0.64 24.19 8.00
N HIS A 162 -0.43 24.67 9.25
CA HIS A 162 0.89 25.11 9.72
C HIS A 162 1.95 23.98 9.71
N GLY A 163 1.54 22.75 9.98
CA GLY A 163 2.39 21.58 9.90
C GLY A 163 2.82 21.28 8.46
N ARG A 164 1.90 21.42 7.49
CA ARG A 164 2.21 21.28 6.05
C ARG A 164 3.17 22.36 5.58
N ALA A 165 2.97 23.62 5.99
CA ALA A 165 3.87 24.72 5.68
C ALA A 165 5.28 24.49 6.26
N TRP A 166 5.37 24.05 7.53
CA TRP A 166 6.65 23.66 8.13
C TRP A 166 7.34 22.54 7.37
N VAL A 167 6.61 21.47 7.04
CA VAL A 167 7.17 20.34 6.29
C VAL A 167 7.58 20.71 4.88
N LEU A 168 6.86 21.62 4.22
CA LEU A 168 7.26 22.18 2.93
C LEU A 168 8.62 22.89 3.03
N GLN A 169 8.85 23.69 4.09
CA GLN A 169 10.14 24.31 4.35
C GLN A 169 11.25 23.28 4.56
N VAL A 170 10.98 22.22 5.36
CA VAL A 170 11.93 21.11 5.55
C VAL A 170 12.27 20.46 4.21
N LEU A 171 11.28 20.16 3.38
CA LEU A 171 11.45 19.54 2.07
C LEU A 171 12.26 20.42 1.12
N THR A 172 11.88 21.69 0.98
CA THR A 172 12.56 22.64 0.07
C THR A 172 14.00 22.90 0.51
N ASN A 173 14.27 22.98 1.82
CA ASN A 173 15.62 23.14 2.35
C ASN A 173 16.49 21.90 2.09
N HIS A 174 15.95 20.68 2.28
CA HIS A 174 16.67 19.45 1.93
C HIS A 174 17.01 19.38 0.45
N LEU A 175 16.07 19.73 -0.42
CA LEU A 175 16.31 19.73 -1.87
C LEU A 175 17.36 20.77 -2.27
N ARG A 176 17.31 22.01 -1.72
CA ARG A 176 18.34 23.03 -1.95
C ARG A 176 19.71 22.57 -1.48
N SER A 177 19.81 22.06 -0.24
CA SER A 177 21.08 21.54 0.30
C SER A 177 21.67 20.43 -0.57
N GLN A 178 20.84 19.53 -1.12
CA GLN A 178 21.32 18.51 -2.07
C GLN A 178 21.80 19.16 -3.38
N ALA A 179 21.04 20.13 -3.93
CA ALA A 179 21.41 20.81 -5.16
C ALA A 179 22.72 21.59 -5.03
N ASP A 180 22.91 22.29 -3.90
CA ASP A 180 24.13 23.04 -3.61
C ASP A 180 25.36 22.13 -3.42
N SER A 181 25.14 20.90 -2.96
CA SER A 181 26.21 19.93 -2.68
C SER A 181 26.61 19.08 -3.89
N ASN A 182 25.80 19.09 -4.96
CA ASN A 182 25.99 18.26 -6.14
C ASN A 182 26.26 19.10 -7.38
N ASP A 183 27.08 18.56 -8.29
CA ASP A 183 27.31 19.19 -9.60
C ASP A 183 26.00 19.38 -10.37
N ALA A 184 25.86 20.53 -11.02
CA ALA A 184 24.71 20.90 -11.85
C ALA A 184 23.35 20.96 -11.11
N GLY A 185 23.31 21.09 -9.77
CA GLY A 185 22.05 21.20 -9.02
C GLY A 185 21.21 19.90 -9.01
N ALA A 186 21.83 18.75 -9.16
CA ALA A 186 21.16 17.47 -9.20
C ALA A 186 20.70 17.01 -7.82
N VAL A 187 19.43 16.57 -7.71
CA VAL A 187 18.84 16.04 -6.48
C VAL A 187 18.28 14.63 -6.69
N THR A 188 18.31 13.80 -5.65
CA THR A 188 17.57 12.53 -5.56
C THR A 188 16.35 12.74 -4.69
N ALA A 189 15.18 12.84 -5.31
CA ALA A 189 13.99 13.39 -4.67
C ALA A 189 13.32 12.45 -3.63
N MET A 190 13.42 11.12 -3.81
CA MET A 190 12.61 10.16 -3.05
C MET A 190 12.81 10.22 -1.54
N GLU A 191 14.08 10.26 -1.08
CA GLU A 191 14.38 10.31 0.35
C GLU A 191 13.84 11.58 1.01
N SER A 192 13.97 12.73 0.31
CA SER A 192 13.40 14.00 0.79
C SER A 192 11.88 13.96 0.87
N PHE A 193 11.22 13.35 -0.12
CA PHE A 193 9.76 13.19 -0.12
C PHE A 193 9.30 12.28 1.02
N GLN A 194 9.97 11.14 1.23
CA GLN A 194 9.65 10.22 2.32
C GLN A 194 9.82 10.88 3.68
N PHE A 195 10.96 11.51 3.92
CA PHE A 195 11.23 12.20 5.18
C PHE A 195 10.22 13.30 5.47
N ALA A 196 9.91 14.14 4.47
CA ALA A 196 8.93 15.22 4.61
C ALA A 196 7.52 14.67 4.96
N MET A 197 7.04 13.65 4.23
CA MET A 197 5.75 13.04 4.53
C MET A 197 5.76 12.39 5.92
N PHE A 198 6.86 11.77 6.30
CA PHE A 198 6.99 11.13 7.61
C PHE A 198 6.96 12.17 8.75
N CYS A 199 7.65 13.30 8.62
CA CYS A 199 7.59 14.42 9.58
C CYS A 199 6.15 14.89 9.82
N LEU A 200 5.38 15.07 8.74
CA LEU A 200 4.00 15.51 8.83
C LEU A 200 3.11 14.50 9.56
N LEU A 201 3.27 13.23 9.22
CA LEU A 201 2.47 12.17 9.84
C LEU A 201 2.86 11.91 11.29
N VAL A 202 4.13 12.08 11.66
CA VAL A 202 4.59 12.06 13.06
C VAL A 202 3.91 13.18 13.85
N LEU A 203 3.88 14.40 13.30
CA LEU A 203 3.16 15.51 13.91
C LEU A 203 1.66 15.20 14.07
N MET A 204 1.02 14.63 13.06
CA MET A 204 -0.39 14.23 13.13
C MET A 204 -0.64 13.07 14.11
N CYS A 205 0.33 12.16 14.25
CA CYS A 205 0.23 11.00 15.12
C CYS A 205 0.40 11.35 16.60
N PHE A 206 1.45 12.12 16.93
CA PHE A 206 1.84 12.42 18.31
C PHE A 206 1.52 13.85 18.75
N GLY A 207 1.18 14.74 17.83
CA GLY A 207 0.74 16.12 18.12
C GLY A 207 1.88 17.09 18.47
N GLU A 208 3.14 16.69 18.23
CA GLU A 208 4.31 17.53 18.48
C GLU A 208 5.37 17.36 17.40
N LYS A 209 6.21 18.40 17.24
CA LYS A 209 7.37 18.36 16.35
C LYS A 209 8.51 17.70 17.11
N LEU A 210 8.87 16.49 16.70
CA LEU A 210 10.05 15.81 17.23
C LEU A 210 11.33 16.33 16.56
N ASP A 211 12.47 16.11 17.21
CA ASP A 211 13.77 16.37 16.58
C ASP A 211 14.04 15.41 15.42
N GLU A 212 14.92 15.81 14.52
CA GLU A 212 15.23 15.06 13.29
C GLU A 212 15.76 13.65 13.57
N LYS A 213 16.52 13.47 14.65
CA LYS A 213 17.07 12.17 15.03
C LYS A 213 15.96 11.22 15.47
N ALA A 214 15.09 11.68 16.36
CA ALA A 214 13.93 10.88 16.81
C ALA A 214 13.02 10.48 15.63
N ILE A 215 12.75 11.41 14.71
CA ILE A 215 11.97 11.14 13.49
C ILE A 215 12.64 10.05 12.64
N LYS A 216 13.95 10.13 12.40
CA LYS A 216 14.72 9.14 11.64
C LYS A 216 14.73 7.76 12.33
N ASP A 217 14.90 7.73 13.64
CA ASP A 217 14.90 6.47 14.40
C ASP A 217 13.53 5.76 14.28
N ILE A 218 12.42 6.50 14.39
CA ILE A 218 11.06 5.99 14.22
C ILE A 218 10.84 5.53 12.77
N GLU A 219 11.28 6.31 11.78
CA GLU A 219 11.17 5.97 10.36
C GLU A 219 11.88 4.65 10.05
N ILE A 220 13.14 4.52 10.48
CA ILE A 220 13.94 3.31 10.26
C ILE A 220 13.28 2.10 10.90
N ALA A 221 12.83 2.19 12.15
CA ALA A 221 12.20 1.09 12.85
C ALA A 221 10.89 0.66 12.17
N THR A 222 10.07 1.62 11.77
CA THR A 222 8.78 1.39 11.12
C THR A 222 8.95 0.78 9.74
N ARG A 223 9.83 1.35 8.91
CA ARG A 223 10.09 0.89 7.56
C ARG A 223 10.76 -0.49 7.50
N ARG A 224 11.70 -0.77 8.42
CA ARG A 224 12.31 -2.10 8.54
C ARG A 224 11.28 -3.20 8.75
N LEU A 225 10.35 -2.99 9.67
CA LEU A 225 9.28 -3.95 9.97
C LEU A 225 8.35 -4.13 8.76
N LEU A 226 7.97 -3.03 8.09
CA LEU A 226 7.13 -3.06 6.90
C LEU A 226 7.75 -3.89 5.76
N LEU A 227 8.97 -3.58 5.38
CA LEU A 227 9.67 -4.29 4.30
C LEU A 227 9.94 -5.76 4.66
N TYR A 228 10.15 -6.04 5.95
CA TYR A 228 10.35 -7.40 6.43
C TYR A 228 9.07 -8.23 6.38
N ALA A 229 7.88 -7.61 6.47
CA ALA A 229 6.59 -8.29 6.44
C ALA A 229 6.41 -9.15 5.16
N ASN A 230 6.97 -8.72 4.02
CA ASN A 230 6.95 -9.51 2.78
C ASN A 230 7.63 -10.88 2.93
N LYS A 231 8.70 -11.00 3.76
CA LYS A 231 9.38 -12.27 4.03
C LYS A 231 8.52 -13.24 4.85
N LEU A 232 7.45 -12.75 5.47
CA LEU A 232 6.52 -13.51 6.30
C LEU A 232 5.33 -14.07 5.48
N ASN A 233 5.13 -13.63 4.24
CA ASN A 233 4.05 -14.09 3.37
C ASN A 233 4.07 -15.60 3.17
N VAL A 234 5.26 -16.22 3.20
CA VAL A 234 5.43 -17.68 3.14
C VAL A 234 4.67 -18.43 4.23
N LEU A 235 4.44 -17.81 5.39
CA LEU A 235 3.70 -18.40 6.52
C LEU A 235 2.21 -18.56 6.22
N ALA A 236 1.68 -17.85 5.23
CA ALA A 236 0.27 -17.95 4.83
C ALA A 236 -0.08 -19.28 4.15
N PHE A 237 0.92 -19.99 3.57
CA PHE A 237 0.68 -21.19 2.76
C PHE A 237 0.43 -22.45 3.59
N ALA A 238 1.20 -22.67 4.65
CA ALA A 238 1.08 -23.82 5.54
C ALA A 238 1.34 -23.41 7.00
N PRO A 239 0.43 -22.65 7.64
CA PRO A 239 0.73 -21.93 8.89
C PRO A 239 1.24 -22.82 10.04
N ARG A 240 0.87 -24.10 10.07
CA ARG A 240 1.31 -25.03 11.11
C ARG A 240 2.76 -25.48 10.91
N ILE A 241 3.15 -25.79 9.67
CA ILE A 241 4.47 -26.35 9.32
C ILE A 241 5.48 -25.19 9.11
N SER A 242 5.09 -24.18 8.37
CA SER A 242 5.96 -23.03 8.05
C SER A 242 6.41 -22.23 9.28
N ARG A 243 5.63 -22.25 10.38
CA ARG A 243 6.02 -21.64 11.66
C ARG A 243 7.29 -22.29 12.23
N TYR A 244 7.44 -23.59 12.13
CA TYR A 244 8.64 -24.28 12.62
C TYR A 244 9.83 -24.09 11.66
N ILE A 245 9.59 -24.23 10.35
CA ILE A 245 10.65 -24.07 9.34
C ILE A 245 11.21 -22.66 9.32
N PHE A 246 10.36 -21.64 9.44
CA PHE A 246 10.75 -20.22 9.35
C PHE A 246 10.78 -19.52 10.71
N TRP A 247 11.04 -20.25 11.79
CA TRP A 247 11.08 -19.69 13.15
C TRP A 247 12.04 -18.50 13.28
N ASN A 248 13.20 -18.55 12.63
CA ASN A 248 14.16 -17.44 12.66
C ASN A 248 13.59 -16.15 12.06
N ARG A 249 12.77 -16.26 11.00
CA ARG A 249 12.09 -15.07 10.42
C ARG A 249 11.08 -14.49 11.41
N ILE A 250 10.37 -15.33 12.13
CA ILE A 250 9.42 -14.91 13.17
C ILE A 250 10.16 -14.19 14.29
N LYS A 251 11.24 -14.79 14.80
CA LYS A 251 12.07 -14.21 15.86
C LYS A 251 12.59 -12.81 15.46
N THR A 252 13.09 -12.68 14.24
CA THR A 252 13.57 -11.38 13.71
C THR A 252 12.43 -10.35 13.66
N ALA A 253 11.24 -10.73 13.19
CA ALA A 253 10.08 -9.84 13.16
C ALA A 253 9.65 -9.39 14.57
N LEU A 254 9.67 -10.30 15.54
CA LEU A 254 9.36 -9.98 16.94
C LEU A 254 10.40 -9.01 17.56
N GLN A 255 11.69 -9.18 17.23
CA GLN A 255 12.74 -8.24 17.68
C GLN A 255 12.53 -6.85 17.06
N MET A 256 12.20 -6.76 15.76
CA MET A 256 11.88 -5.49 15.11
C MET A 256 10.62 -4.84 15.73
N ARG A 257 9.64 -5.64 16.08
CA ARG A 257 8.43 -5.15 16.77
C ARG A 257 8.74 -4.63 18.16
N GLN A 258 9.61 -5.30 18.91
CA GLN A 258 10.02 -4.87 20.23
C GLN A 258 10.76 -3.52 20.17
N ALA A 259 11.71 -3.36 19.22
CA ALA A 259 12.39 -2.09 19.00
C ALA A 259 11.40 -0.95 18.66
N GLN A 260 10.35 -1.24 17.90
CA GLN A 260 9.30 -0.27 17.62
C GLN A 260 8.50 0.11 18.88
N ILE A 261 8.14 -0.86 19.73
CA ILE A 261 7.45 -0.61 21.01
C ILE A 261 8.29 0.30 21.91
N GLU A 262 9.59 0.06 22.00
CA GLU A 262 10.52 0.87 22.80
C GLU A 262 10.61 2.33 22.34
N LEU A 263 10.41 2.62 21.07
CA LEU A 263 10.38 3.98 20.53
C LEU A 263 9.01 4.67 20.71
N PHE A 264 7.91 3.94 20.54
CA PHE A 264 6.57 4.53 20.51
C PHE A 264 5.94 4.70 21.89
N VAL A 265 6.16 3.74 22.81
CA VAL A 265 5.53 3.76 24.14
C VAL A 265 5.90 5.02 24.92
N PRO A 266 7.17 5.48 24.95
CA PRO A 266 7.51 6.75 25.59
C PRO A 266 6.73 7.95 25.04
N LEU A 267 6.56 8.04 23.71
CA LEU A 267 5.79 9.11 23.07
C LEU A 267 4.30 9.06 23.45
N ILE A 268 3.72 7.86 23.46
CA ILE A 268 2.32 7.67 23.88
C ILE A 268 2.13 8.06 25.35
N LYS A 269 3.08 7.71 26.23
CA LYS A 269 3.03 8.07 27.65
C LYS A 269 3.18 9.57 27.87
N ALA A 270 4.17 10.19 27.21
CA ALA A 270 4.36 11.64 27.24
C ALA A 270 3.09 12.38 26.79
N ARG A 271 2.44 11.89 25.72
CA ARG A 271 1.19 12.47 25.25
C ARG A 271 0.04 12.31 26.23
N LYS A 272 -0.07 11.15 26.90
CA LYS A 272 -1.05 10.89 27.94
C LYS A 272 -0.85 11.82 29.14
N GLU A 273 0.39 12.02 29.58
CA GLU A 273 0.72 12.95 30.68
C GLU A 273 0.39 14.40 30.31
N TYR A 274 0.75 14.82 29.10
CA TYR A 274 0.41 16.14 28.58
C TYR A 274 -1.10 16.39 28.57
N LYS A 275 -1.90 15.41 28.14
CA LYS A 275 -3.36 15.48 28.11
C LYS A 275 -3.97 15.64 29.49
N ASN A 276 -3.38 14.99 30.50
CA ASN A 276 -3.86 15.03 31.88
C ASN A 276 -3.44 16.32 32.63
N HIS A 277 -2.34 16.98 32.17
CA HIS A 277 -1.76 18.17 32.82
C HIS A 277 -1.42 19.27 31.78
N PRO A 278 -2.43 19.93 31.17
CA PRO A 278 -2.20 20.86 30.07
C PRO A 278 -1.50 22.18 30.43
N GLN A 279 -1.20 22.42 31.71
CA GLN A 279 -0.76 23.74 32.22
C GLN A 279 0.74 24.07 32.03
N HIS A 280 1.54 23.27 31.33
CA HIS A 280 3.01 23.40 31.34
C HIS A 280 3.68 23.80 30.03
N LYS A 281 2.97 24.31 29.01
CA LYS A 281 3.64 24.75 27.77
C LYS A 281 3.27 26.17 27.38
N ASN A 282 4.25 26.91 26.84
CA ASN A 282 4.12 28.27 26.33
C ASN A 282 3.06 28.34 25.21
N GLU A 283 2.36 29.47 25.09
CA GLU A 283 1.32 29.71 24.07
C GLU A 283 1.78 29.51 22.62
N GLU A 284 3.09 29.51 22.34
CA GLU A 284 3.66 29.27 21.02
C GLU A 284 3.62 27.79 20.57
N GLU A 285 3.50 26.83 21.50
CA GLU A 285 3.29 25.41 21.18
C GLU A 285 1.80 25.08 21.23
N ARG A 286 1.07 25.59 20.26
CA ARG A 286 -0.38 25.39 20.17
C ARG A 286 -0.72 23.90 20.15
N TYR A 287 -1.52 23.48 21.13
CA TYR A 287 -2.02 22.11 21.22
C TYR A 287 -2.69 21.68 19.90
N VAL A 288 -2.13 20.68 19.24
CA VAL A 288 -2.75 20.04 18.07
C VAL A 288 -3.27 18.68 18.51
N TYR A 289 -4.57 18.48 18.39
CA TYR A 289 -5.20 17.18 18.69
C TYR A 289 -4.63 16.10 17.77
N SER A 290 -4.10 15.03 18.34
CA SER A 290 -3.35 14.00 17.62
C SER A 290 -4.10 12.67 17.53
N TYR A 291 -3.59 11.75 16.69
CA TYR A 291 -4.15 10.41 16.59
C TYR A 291 -4.05 9.67 17.95
N VAL A 292 -2.92 9.80 18.65
CA VAL A 292 -2.76 9.22 20.00
C VAL A 292 -3.83 9.75 20.95
N ASP A 293 -4.19 11.03 20.91
CA ASP A 293 -5.26 11.57 21.77
C ASP A 293 -6.59 10.84 21.55
N SER A 294 -6.94 10.58 20.29
CA SER A 294 -8.16 9.87 19.95
C SER A 294 -8.15 8.40 20.39
N LEU A 295 -6.96 7.76 20.33
CA LEU A 295 -6.79 6.38 20.78
C LEU A 295 -6.85 6.23 22.30
N LEU A 296 -6.33 7.22 23.06
CA LEU A 296 -6.40 7.26 24.52
C LEU A 296 -7.84 7.36 25.04
N ASP A 297 -8.74 7.98 24.28
CA ASP A 297 -10.17 8.12 24.64
C ASP A 297 -11.02 6.93 24.20
N MET A 298 -10.49 6.09 23.30
CA MET A 298 -11.26 5.00 22.71
C MET A 298 -11.53 3.87 23.69
N GLU A 299 -12.79 3.45 23.76
CA GLU A 299 -13.25 2.27 24.48
C GLU A 299 -13.76 1.22 23.49
N ILE A 300 -13.54 -0.06 23.80
CA ILE A 300 -13.98 -1.21 22.99
C ILE A 300 -15.23 -1.80 23.64
N PRO A 301 -16.45 -1.48 23.16
CA PRO A 301 -17.71 -1.91 23.80
C PRO A 301 -17.84 -3.43 23.85
N GLU A 302 -17.40 -4.13 22.78
CA GLU A 302 -17.49 -5.60 22.68
C GLU A 302 -16.59 -6.33 23.70
N GLU A 303 -15.65 -5.61 24.34
CA GLU A 303 -14.74 -6.14 25.34
C GLU A 303 -14.97 -5.50 26.72
N GLY A 304 -16.23 -5.18 27.05
CA GLY A 304 -16.63 -4.62 28.33
C GLY A 304 -16.24 -3.16 28.53
N GLY A 305 -16.03 -2.39 27.46
CA GLY A 305 -15.66 -0.98 27.53
C GLY A 305 -14.19 -0.73 27.91
N ARG A 306 -13.31 -1.75 27.78
CA ARG A 306 -11.89 -1.53 28.04
C ARG A 306 -11.25 -0.57 27.05
N LYS A 307 -10.24 0.16 27.51
CA LYS A 307 -9.40 0.98 26.66
C LYS A 307 -8.37 0.14 25.88
N LEU A 308 -7.79 0.73 24.82
CA LEU A 308 -6.69 0.15 24.09
C LEU A 308 -5.45 -0.03 24.98
N THR A 309 -4.72 -1.12 24.79
CA THR A 309 -3.40 -1.31 25.40
C THR A 309 -2.34 -0.47 24.69
N GLU A 310 -1.19 -0.23 25.32
CA GLU A 310 -0.08 0.49 24.69
C GLU A 310 0.38 -0.21 23.41
N GLU A 311 0.44 -1.54 23.38
CA GLU A 311 0.84 -2.32 22.19
C GLU A 311 -0.17 -2.21 21.03
N GLU A 312 -1.48 -2.18 21.35
CA GLU A 312 -2.54 -1.94 20.37
C GLU A 312 -2.41 -0.53 19.78
N MET A 313 -2.15 0.48 20.60
CA MET A 313 -1.91 1.86 20.16
C MET A 313 -0.64 1.95 19.29
N VAL A 314 0.47 1.31 19.68
CA VAL A 314 1.68 1.24 18.85
C VAL A 314 1.38 0.64 17.48
N SER A 315 0.55 -0.41 17.40
CA SER A 315 0.17 -1.02 16.13
C SER A 315 -0.60 -0.07 15.23
N LEU A 316 -1.57 0.66 15.80
CA LEU A 316 -2.38 1.64 15.06
C LEU A 316 -1.56 2.87 14.62
N CYS A 317 -0.68 3.38 15.49
CA CYS A 317 0.24 4.47 15.16
C CYS A 317 1.21 4.06 14.04
N SER A 318 1.81 2.85 14.14
CA SER A 318 2.68 2.31 13.11
C SER A 318 1.97 2.17 11.77
N GLU A 319 0.74 1.65 11.77
CA GLU A 319 -0.08 1.56 10.55
C GLU A 319 -0.35 2.93 9.94
N PHE A 320 -0.71 3.92 10.75
CA PHE A 320 -0.98 5.29 10.31
C PHE A 320 0.24 5.92 9.64
N LEU A 321 1.41 5.85 10.29
CA LEU A 321 2.66 6.39 9.77
C LEU A 321 3.07 5.71 8.46
N THR A 322 3.03 4.38 8.42
CA THR A 322 3.46 3.60 7.27
C THR A 322 2.54 3.81 6.07
N ALA A 323 1.22 3.70 6.29
CA ALA A 323 0.25 3.78 5.21
C ALA A 323 0.24 5.15 4.52
N GLY A 324 0.46 6.22 5.27
CA GLY A 324 0.43 7.57 4.72
C GLY A 324 1.76 8.03 4.11
N THR A 325 2.90 7.53 4.59
CA THR A 325 4.22 7.96 4.10
C THR A 325 4.55 7.35 2.75
N ASP A 326 4.70 6.03 2.68
CA ASP A 326 5.23 5.36 1.48
C ASP A 326 4.32 5.52 0.27
N THR A 327 3.01 5.51 0.46
CA THR A 327 2.05 5.67 -0.66
C THR A 327 2.08 7.08 -1.23
N THR A 328 2.10 8.10 -0.36
CA THR A 328 2.07 9.51 -0.79
C THR A 328 3.39 9.93 -1.40
N SER A 329 4.53 9.57 -0.80
CA SER A 329 5.87 9.87 -1.36
C SER A 329 6.11 9.16 -2.69
N THR A 330 5.64 7.91 -2.85
CA THR A 330 5.69 7.19 -4.12
C THR A 330 4.86 7.89 -5.20
N ALA A 331 3.61 8.27 -4.90
CA ALA A 331 2.78 9.01 -5.85
C ALA A 331 3.40 10.36 -6.22
N LEU A 332 3.92 11.10 -5.23
CA LEU A 332 4.61 12.37 -5.45
C LEU A 332 5.82 12.20 -6.37
N GLN A 333 6.65 11.17 -6.14
CA GLN A 333 7.79 10.89 -7.00
C GLN A 333 7.38 10.59 -8.44
N TRP A 334 6.35 9.77 -8.67
CA TRP A 334 5.86 9.45 -10.00
C TRP A 334 5.31 10.67 -10.74
N ILE A 335 4.55 11.52 -10.04
CA ILE A 335 4.03 12.76 -10.61
C ILE A 335 5.18 13.69 -11.00
N MET A 336 6.14 13.91 -10.10
CA MET A 336 7.29 14.77 -10.37
C MET A 336 8.17 14.22 -11.50
N ALA A 337 8.37 12.90 -11.56
CA ALA A 337 9.11 12.26 -12.66
C ALA A 337 8.46 12.51 -14.03
N ASN A 338 7.12 12.43 -14.10
CA ASN A 338 6.39 12.76 -15.33
C ASN A 338 6.47 14.26 -15.65
N LEU A 339 6.45 15.15 -14.66
CA LEU A 339 6.64 16.58 -14.88
C LEU A 339 8.07 16.92 -15.35
N VAL A 340 9.08 16.21 -14.88
CA VAL A 340 10.47 16.32 -15.40
C VAL A 340 10.55 15.83 -16.85
N LYS A 341 9.90 14.72 -17.16
CA LYS A 341 9.91 14.16 -18.53
C LYS A 341 9.11 15.02 -19.51
N HIS A 342 8.03 15.63 -19.09
CA HIS A 342 7.08 16.36 -19.93
C HIS A 342 7.07 17.87 -19.59
N GLN A 343 8.11 18.58 -20.02
CA GLN A 343 8.32 20.01 -19.70
C GLN A 343 7.13 20.91 -20.09
N GLY A 344 6.41 20.59 -21.19
CA GLY A 344 5.21 21.31 -21.59
C GLY A 344 4.06 21.20 -20.57
N ILE A 345 3.91 20.05 -19.93
CA ILE A 345 2.92 19.84 -18.86
C ILE A 345 3.31 20.63 -17.61
N GLN A 346 4.61 20.63 -17.26
CA GLN A 346 5.13 21.40 -16.14
C GLN A 346 4.92 22.91 -16.36
N ALA A 347 5.18 23.42 -17.58
CA ALA A 347 4.97 24.82 -17.92
C ALA A 347 3.49 25.25 -17.82
N LYS A 348 2.59 24.45 -18.37
CA LYS A 348 1.13 24.66 -18.26
C LYS A 348 0.66 24.69 -16.80
N LEU A 349 1.19 23.79 -15.97
CA LEU A 349 0.86 23.75 -14.55
C LEU A 349 1.34 25.00 -13.84
N LEU A 350 2.56 25.47 -14.13
CA LEU A 350 3.09 26.70 -13.57
C LEU A 350 2.23 27.91 -13.98
N GLU A 351 1.82 28.00 -15.25
CA GLU A 351 0.93 29.05 -15.74
C GLU A 351 -0.40 29.10 -14.99
N GLU A 352 -1.01 27.93 -14.73
CA GLU A 352 -2.22 27.86 -13.90
C GLU A 352 -1.98 28.36 -12.48
N ILE A 353 -0.90 27.89 -11.82
CA ILE A 353 -0.54 28.31 -10.47
C ILE A 353 -0.33 29.81 -10.40
N GLU A 354 0.45 30.40 -11.30
CA GLU A 354 0.71 31.85 -11.33
C GLU A 354 -0.55 32.67 -11.60
N ARG A 355 -1.46 32.17 -12.44
CA ARG A 355 -2.75 32.83 -12.71
C ARG A 355 -3.66 32.83 -11.49
N VAL A 356 -3.67 31.76 -10.69
CA VAL A 356 -4.56 31.63 -9.53
C VAL A 356 -4.02 32.38 -8.31
N VAL A 357 -2.72 32.25 -8.04
CA VAL A 357 -2.08 32.77 -6.82
C VAL A 357 -1.45 34.15 -7.03
N GLY A 358 -1.03 34.45 -8.27
CA GLY A 358 -0.23 35.63 -8.57
C GLY A 358 1.28 35.36 -8.49
N LYS A 359 2.04 36.13 -9.28
CA LYS A 359 3.51 35.96 -9.38
C LYS A 359 4.24 36.36 -8.09
N ASP A 360 3.73 37.38 -7.39
CA ASP A 360 4.41 37.97 -6.24
C ASP A 360 3.99 37.40 -4.89
N GLU A 361 2.92 36.60 -4.84
CA GLU A 361 2.43 35.98 -3.61
C GLU A 361 3.46 34.96 -3.10
N LYS A 362 3.71 34.94 -1.77
CA LYS A 362 4.76 34.10 -1.19
C LYS A 362 4.34 32.64 -1.00
N GLU A 363 3.05 32.39 -0.78
CA GLU A 363 2.55 31.07 -0.36
C GLU A 363 1.30 30.68 -1.13
N ILE A 364 1.18 29.39 -1.48
CA ILE A 364 -0.04 28.78 -2.01
C ILE A 364 -0.89 28.32 -0.82
N LYS A 365 -2.09 28.91 -0.67
CA LYS A 365 -3.04 28.51 0.36
C LYS A 365 -3.84 27.28 -0.08
N GLU A 366 -4.33 26.51 0.87
CA GLU A 366 -5.13 25.31 0.56
C GLU A 366 -6.43 25.65 -0.20
N GLU A 367 -7.01 26.83 0.03
CA GLU A 367 -8.17 27.31 -0.71
C GLU A 367 -7.87 27.58 -2.19
N ASP A 368 -6.62 27.92 -2.52
CA ASP A 368 -6.21 28.16 -3.91
C ASP A 368 -6.23 26.90 -4.74
N LEU A 369 -5.92 25.74 -4.13
CA LEU A 369 -5.87 24.44 -4.81
C LEU A 369 -7.20 24.06 -5.47
N GLN A 370 -8.33 24.49 -4.88
CA GLN A 370 -9.65 24.22 -5.43
C GLN A 370 -9.91 24.96 -6.76
N ARG A 371 -9.14 26.01 -7.06
CA ARG A 371 -9.22 26.83 -8.29
C ARG A 371 -8.23 26.39 -9.36
N MET A 372 -7.55 25.25 -9.17
CA MET A 372 -6.51 24.70 -10.06
C MET A 372 -6.96 23.35 -10.68
N PRO A 373 -7.86 23.36 -11.67
CA PRO A 373 -8.35 22.14 -12.31
C PRO A 373 -7.24 21.38 -13.04
N TYR A 374 -6.23 22.06 -13.63
CA TYR A 374 -5.12 21.41 -14.30
C TYR A 374 -4.19 20.69 -13.31
N LEU A 375 -3.91 21.30 -12.16
CA LEU A 375 -3.20 20.63 -11.06
C LEU A 375 -3.90 19.34 -10.67
N LYS A 376 -5.21 19.39 -10.45
CA LYS A 376 -6.01 18.21 -10.12
C LYS A 376 -5.94 17.15 -11.22
N ALA A 377 -5.99 17.56 -12.48
CA ALA A 377 -5.86 16.68 -13.64
C ALA A 377 -4.48 15.99 -13.68
N VAL A 378 -3.39 16.72 -13.39
CA VAL A 378 -2.02 16.17 -13.28
C VAL A 378 -1.94 15.12 -12.17
N ILE A 379 -2.52 15.39 -10.99
CA ILE A 379 -2.52 14.44 -9.87
C ILE A 379 -3.32 13.17 -10.23
N LEU A 380 -4.50 13.32 -10.81
CA LEU A 380 -5.35 12.18 -11.20
C LEU A 380 -4.68 11.33 -12.28
N GLU A 381 -4.02 11.95 -13.27
CA GLU A 381 -3.27 11.23 -14.30
C GLU A 381 -2.05 10.51 -13.71
N GLY A 382 -1.35 11.11 -12.74
CA GLY A 382 -0.28 10.45 -12.02
C GLY A 382 -0.76 9.20 -11.29
N LEU A 383 -1.86 9.28 -10.59
CA LEU A 383 -2.48 8.16 -9.87
C LEU A 383 -3.06 7.10 -10.81
N ARG A 384 -3.56 7.49 -11.99
CA ARG A 384 -4.03 6.57 -13.02
C ARG A 384 -2.87 5.81 -13.65
N ARG A 385 -1.84 6.53 -14.10
CA ARG A 385 -0.73 5.96 -14.85
C ARG A 385 0.21 5.15 -13.96
N HIS A 386 0.45 5.61 -12.73
CA HIS A 386 1.32 5.00 -11.74
C HIS A 386 0.62 4.87 -10.39
N PRO A 387 -0.41 3.99 -10.28
CA PRO A 387 -1.02 3.77 -8.97
C PRO A 387 0.03 3.22 -7.99
N PRO A 388 0.10 3.73 -6.76
CA PRO A 388 1.10 3.28 -5.77
C PRO A 388 1.02 1.79 -5.43
N ALA A 389 -0.13 1.16 -5.69
CA ALA A 389 -0.33 -0.28 -5.54
C ALA A 389 -1.05 -0.84 -6.77
N HIS A 390 -0.47 -1.89 -7.38
CA HIS A 390 -1.08 -2.58 -8.53
C HIS A 390 -2.19 -3.54 -8.12
N PHE A 391 -2.26 -3.88 -6.83
CA PHE A 391 -3.33 -4.68 -6.23
C PHE A 391 -3.85 -3.98 -4.99
N VAL A 392 -5.14 -4.11 -4.71
CA VAL A 392 -5.66 -3.79 -3.37
C VAL A 392 -5.17 -4.83 -2.36
N VAL A 393 -5.16 -4.48 -1.07
CA VAL A 393 -4.92 -5.49 0.00
C VAL A 393 -5.94 -6.61 -0.19
N PRO A 394 -5.51 -7.91 -0.22
CA PRO A 394 -6.41 -9.02 -0.53
C PRO A 394 -7.66 -9.08 0.34
N HIS A 395 -8.80 -9.25 -0.28
CA HIS A 395 -10.09 -9.42 0.39
C HIS A 395 -10.37 -10.90 0.66
N LYS A 396 -11.22 -11.19 1.63
CA LYS A 396 -11.74 -12.54 1.90
C LYS A 396 -13.25 -12.54 1.75
N VAL A 397 -13.77 -13.59 1.16
CA VAL A 397 -15.20 -13.78 0.97
C VAL A 397 -15.81 -14.45 2.21
N THR A 398 -16.89 -13.90 2.73
CA THR A 398 -17.54 -14.39 3.98
C THR A 398 -18.50 -15.54 3.76
N GLU A 399 -19.08 -15.67 2.57
CA GLU A 399 -20.06 -16.68 2.19
C GLU A 399 -19.93 -17.05 0.70
N ASP A 400 -20.51 -18.16 0.29
CA ASP A 400 -20.57 -18.55 -1.12
C ASP A 400 -21.42 -17.52 -1.90
N VAL A 401 -20.87 -16.96 -2.97
CA VAL A 401 -21.57 -15.97 -3.81
C VAL A 401 -21.33 -16.25 -5.29
N THR A 402 -22.30 -15.92 -6.13
CA THR A 402 -22.16 -16.04 -7.60
C THR A 402 -21.76 -14.68 -8.16
N LEU A 403 -20.65 -14.64 -8.91
CA LEU A 403 -20.17 -13.47 -9.64
C LEU A 403 -19.95 -13.87 -11.10
N ASP A 404 -20.65 -13.22 -12.02
CA ASP A 404 -20.57 -13.50 -13.47
C ASP A 404 -20.77 -14.98 -13.86
N GLY A 405 -21.72 -15.64 -13.20
CA GLY A 405 -22.02 -17.06 -13.42
C GLY A 405 -21.03 -18.05 -12.76
N TYR A 406 -19.98 -17.55 -12.12
CA TYR A 406 -19.02 -18.37 -11.39
C TYR A 406 -19.31 -18.36 -9.88
N LEU A 407 -19.10 -19.51 -9.25
CA LEU A 407 -19.11 -19.62 -7.80
C LEU A 407 -17.82 -19.06 -7.22
N ILE A 408 -17.93 -18.05 -6.39
CA ILE A 408 -16.86 -17.57 -5.54
C ILE A 408 -17.06 -18.17 -4.15
N PRO A 409 -16.23 -19.13 -3.73
CA PRO A 409 -16.49 -19.85 -2.49
C PRO A 409 -16.11 -19.04 -1.26
N ARG A 410 -16.80 -19.30 -0.17
CA ARG A 410 -16.44 -18.79 1.16
C ARG A 410 -14.95 -19.01 1.47
N ASN A 411 -14.32 -18.05 2.10
CA ASN A 411 -12.88 -18.02 2.44
C ASN A 411 -11.92 -17.96 1.24
N ALA A 412 -12.40 -17.78 0.00
CA ALA A 412 -11.52 -17.44 -1.10
C ALA A 412 -10.84 -16.06 -0.86
N SER A 413 -9.58 -15.96 -1.29
CA SER A 413 -8.88 -14.68 -1.38
C SER A 413 -9.23 -14.02 -2.70
N ILE A 414 -9.67 -12.76 -2.65
CA ILE A 414 -9.96 -11.98 -3.85
C ILE A 414 -8.96 -10.85 -3.97
N ASN A 415 -8.37 -10.73 -5.16
CA ASN A 415 -7.38 -9.73 -5.50
C ASN A 415 -7.90 -8.93 -6.69
N PHE A 416 -7.95 -7.61 -6.57
CA PHE A 416 -8.36 -6.71 -7.64
C PHE A 416 -7.12 -6.05 -8.24
N MET A 417 -7.01 -6.09 -9.56
CA MET A 417 -5.85 -5.61 -10.32
C MET A 417 -6.05 -4.13 -10.67
N VAL A 418 -5.60 -3.25 -9.78
CA VAL A 418 -5.77 -1.79 -9.87
C VAL A 418 -5.16 -1.23 -11.14
N ALA A 419 -3.91 -1.63 -11.44
CA ALA A 419 -3.18 -1.16 -12.61
C ALA A 419 -3.89 -1.51 -13.92
N GLU A 420 -4.36 -2.75 -14.07
CA GLU A 420 -5.05 -3.22 -15.27
C GLU A 420 -6.36 -2.42 -15.53
N MET A 421 -7.09 -2.07 -14.47
CA MET A 421 -8.28 -1.23 -14.59
C MET A 421 -7.94 0.21 -14.95
N SER A 422 -6.84 0.73 -14.41
CA SER A 422 -6.34 2.08 -14.68
C SER A 422 -5.74 2.22 -16.09
N TRP A 423 -5.34 1.11 -16.71
CA TRP A 423 -4.75 1.05 -18.07
C TRP A 423 -5.68 0.42 -19.12
N ASP A 424 -6.97 0.24 -18.79
CA ASP A 424 -7.94 -0.34 -19.72
C ASP A 424 -8.12 0.57 -20.96
N GLY A 425 -7.64 0.09 -22.12
CA GLY A 425 -7.75 0.80 -23.39
C GLY A 425 -9.18 1.01 -23.90
N LYS A 426 -10.18 0.32 -23.29
CA LYS A 426 -11.61 0.57 -23.57
C LYS A 426 -12.12 1.86 -22.92
N VAL A 427 -11.41 2.35 -21.89
CA VAL A 427 -11.76 3.57 -21.16
C VAL A 427 -10.81 4.71 -21.50
N TRP A 428 -9.51 4.39 -21.60
CA TRP A 428 -8.45 5.36 -21.75
C TRP A 428 -7.76 5.19 -23.09
N GLU A 429 -7.93 6.15 -23.98
CA GLU A 429 -7.17 6.21 -25.22
C GLU A 429 -5.68 6.37 -24.92
N GLU A 430 -4.79 5.61 -25.59
CA GLU A 430 -3.35 5.58 -25.29
C GLU A 430 -3.05 5.52 -23.78
N PRO A 431 -3.44 4.45 -23.09
CA PRO A 431 -3.47 4.40 -21.62
C PRO A 431 -2.09 4.54 -20.96
N MET A 432 -1.01 4.30 -21.71
CA MET A 432 0.35 4.39 -21.20
C MET A 432 0.95 5.80 -21.33
N GLU A 433 0.32 6.68 -22.09
CA GLU A 433 0.72 8.09 -22.21
C GLU A 433 0.26 8.89 -20.99
N PHE A 434 1.08 9.86 -20.57
CA PHE A 434 0.77 10.77 -19.47
C PHE A 434 0.07 12.02 -20.03
N LYS A 435 -1.25 12.06 -19.96
CA LYS A 435 -2.10 13.11 -20.55
C LYS A 435 -3.10 13.66 -19.51
N PRO A 436 -2.76 14.70 -18.74
CA PRO A 436 -3.68 15.31 -17.77
C PRO A 436 -5.00 15.79 -18.38
N GLU A 437 -4.99 16.20 -19.64
CA GLU A 437 -6.16 16.67 -20.38
C GLU A 437 -7.33 15.70 -20.39
N ARG A 438 -7.08 14.40 -20.11
CA ARG A 438 -8.15 13.38 -19.94
C ARG A 438 -9.15 13.74 -18.86
N PHE A 439 -8.70 14.45 -17.82
CA PHE A 439 -9.51 14.80 -16.65
C PHE A 439 -10.12 16.21 -16.72
N LEU A 440 -9.88 16.92 -17.81
CA LEU A 440 -10.51 18.22 -18.09
C LEU A 440 -11.83 18.04 -18.86
N ALA A 441 -12.54 19.15 -19.06
CA ALA A 441 -13.79 19.17 -19.82
C ALA A 441 -13.63 18.58 -21.23
N GLY A 442 -14.49 17.65 -21.60
CA GLY A 442 -14.45 16.90 -22.86
C GLY A 442 -13.51 15.69 -22.87
N GLY A 443 -12.72 15.45 -21.81
CA GLY A 443 -11.85 14.30 -21.70
C GLY A 443 -12.54 13.03 -21.20
N SER A 444 -11.98 11.85 -21.48
CA SER A 444 -12.53 10.54 -21.08
C SER A 444 -12.64 10.34 -19.57
N GLY A 445 -11.88 11.10 -18.79
CA GLY A 445 -11.87 11.12 -17.32
C GLY A 445 -12.60 12.30 -16.70
N GLU A 446 -13.32 13.13 -17.51
CA GLU A 446 -14.08 14.24 -16.96
C GLU A 446 -15.05 13.76 -15.89
N GLY A 447 -15.03 14.42 -14.71
CA GLY A 447 -15.92 14.08 -13.60
C GLY A 447 -15.73 12.67 -13.03
N VAL A 448 -14.55 12.04 -13.23
CA VAL A 448 -14.24 10.70 -12.72
C VAL A 448 -14.52 10.58 -11.23
N ASP A 449 -15.26 9.54 -10.86
CA ASP A 449 -15.50 9.17 -9.47
C ASP A 449 -14.39 8.21 -8.99
N ILE A 450 -13.35 8.76 -8.33
CA ILE A 450 -12.24 7.95 -7.78
C ILE A 450 -12.68 7.10 -6.57
N THR A 451 -13.90 7.28 -6.05
CA THR A 451 -14.47 6.41 -5.01
C THR A 451 -15.08 5.16 -5.59
N GLY A 452 -15.35 5.16 -6.90
CA GLY A 452 -15.95 4.06 -7.64
C GLY A 452 -17.37 3.72 -7.23
N SER A 453 -18.09 4.65 -6.58
CA SER A 453 -19.45 4.40 -6.10
C SER A 453 -20.46 4.28 -7.24
N ARG A 454 -20.27 5.01 -8.34
CA ARG A 454 -21.11 4.95 -9.55
C ARG A 454 -20.57 3.95 -10.56
N GLU A 455 -19.30 4.06 -10.89
CA GLU A 455 -18.56 3.19 -11.80
C GLU A 455 -17.07 3.19 -11.44
N ILE A 456 -16.34 2.16 -11.82
CA ILE A 456 -14.87 2.12 -11.69
C ILE A 456 -14.26 2.40 -13.06
N LYS A 457 -13.67 3.59 -13.26
CA LYS A 457 -12.76 3.87 -14.38
C LYS A 457 -11.30 3.64 -13.96
N MET A 458 -10.96 3.99 -12.74
CA MET A 458 -9.72 3.69 -12.04
C MET A 458 -10.00 3.58 -10.53
N MET A 459 -9.13 2.91 -9.77
CA MET A 459 -9.32 2.74 -8.32
C MET A 459 -8.02 2.81 -7.50
N PRO A 460 -7.23 3.89 -7.62
CA PRO A 460 -5.94 3.99 -6.93
C PRO A 460 -6.05 3.95 -5.40
N PHE A 461 -7.22 4.28 -4.85
CA PHE A 461 -7.54 4.22 -3.42
C PHE A 461 -8.36 2.98 -3.01
N GLY A 462 -8.54 2.01 -3.93
CA GLY A 462 -9.53 0.96 -3.75
C GLY A 462 -10.96 1.51 -3.82
N VAL A 463 -11.95 0.64 -3.63
CA VAL A 463 -13.38 0.96 -3.76
C VAL A 463 -14.19 0.23 -2.69
N GLY A 464 -15.37 0.76 -2.35
CA GLY A 464 -16.35 0.14 -1.48
C GLY A 464 -16.00 0.28 0.01
N ARG A 465 -16.41 -0.69 0.83
CA ARG A 465 -16.32 -0.60 2.30
C ARG A 465 -14.89 -0.48 2.83
N ARG A 466 -13.90 -0.95 2.07
CA ARG A 466 -12.46 -0.91 2.39
C ARG A 466 -11.68 0.15 1.62
N ILE A 467 -12.37 1.11 1.00
CA ILE A 467 -11.71 2.26 0.36
C ILE A 467 -10.73 2.93 1.32
N CYS A 468 -9.64 3.48 0.81
CA CYS A 468 -8.61 4.16 1.60
C CYS A 468 -9.24 5.23 2.50
N PRO A 469 -9.01 5.20 3.82
CA PRO A 469 -9.51 6.24 4.71
C PRO A 469 -8.81 7.58 4.49
N GLY A 470 -7.55 7.55 4.02
CA GLY A 470 -6.71 8.72 3.79
C GLY A 470 -6.87 9.37 2.40
N LEU A 471 -7.89 8.99 1.60
CA LEU A 471 -8.08 9.53 0.25
C LEU A 471 -8.06 11.06 0.22
N GLY A 472 -8.87 11.71 1.06
CA GLY A 472 -8.93 13.18 1.10
C GLY A 472 -7.61 13.83 1.53
N LEU A 473 -6.92 13.23 2.51
CA LEU A 473 -5.61 13.71 2.96
C LEU A 473 -4.54 13.53 1.87
N ALA A 474 -4.52 12.39 1.19
CA ALA A 474 -3.56 12.12 0.12
C ALA A 474 -3.74 13.08 -1.06
N MET A 475 -4.98 13.32 -1.49
CA MET A 475 -5.25 14.29 -2.57
C MET A 475 -4.78 15.69 -2.18
N LEU A 476 -5.10 16.16 -0.97
CA LEU A 476 -4.63 17.45 -0.47
C LEU A 476 -3.10 17.53 -0.44
N HIS A 477 -2.43 16.49 0.07
CA HIS A 477 -0.96 16.50 0.14
C HIS A 477 -0.33 16.51 -1.26
N LEU A 478 -0.83 15.69 -2.19
CA LEU A 478 -0.31 15.67 -3.56
C LEU A 478 -0.51 17.02 -4.26
N GLU A 479 -1.71 17.60 -4.18
CA GLU A 479 -2.00 18.92 -4.74
C GLU A 479 -1.11 20.01 -4.12
N TYR A 480 -1.01 20.05 -2.78
CA TYR A 480 -0.24 21.07 -2.07
C TYR A 480 1.26 20.99 -2.37
N PHE A 481 1.85 19.79 -2.26
CA PHE A 481 3.29 19.63 -2.47
C PHE A 481 3.69 19.77 -3.94
N VAL A 482 2.93 19.21 -4.89
CA VAL A 482 3.23 19.38 -6.33
C VAL A 482 3.15 20.84 -6.74
N ALA A 483 2.10 21.57 -6.34
CA ALA A 483 1.95 22.97 -6.67
C ALA A 483 3.13 23.80 -6.14
N ASN A 484 3.49 23.62 -4.86
CA ASN A 484 4.60 24.35 -4.25
C ASN A 484 5.96 23.97 -4.86
N LEU A 485 6.23 22.69 -5.13
CA LEU A 485 7.49 22.25 -5.73
C LEU A 485 7.68 22.78 -7.16
N VAL A 486 6.61 22.81 -7.97
CA VAL A 486 6.65 23.35 -9.33
C VAL A 486 6.80 24.87 -9.32
N ARG A 487 6.19 25.56 -8.36
CA ARG A 487 6.34 26.99 -8.19
C ARG A 487 7.72 27.42 -7.70
N GLU A 488 8.30 26.64 -6.77
CA GLU A 488 9.59 26.94 -6.16
C GLU A 488 10.76 26.65 -7.09
N PHE A 489 10.69 25.53 -7.83
CA PHE A 489 11.77 25.05 -8.67
C PHE A 489 11.32 24.77 -10.10
N GLU A 490 12.20 25.02 -11.04
CA GLU A 490 12.15 24.40 -12.36
C GLU A 490 12.83 23.05 -12.28
N TRP A 491 12.09 21.99 -12.64
CA TRP A 491 12.55 20.61 -12.59
C TRP A 491 12.93 20.14 -13.98
N LYS A 492 14.19 19.75 -14.18
CA LYS A 492 14.71 19.24 -15.46
C LYS A 492 15.37 17.88 -15.28
N ALA A 493 15.44 17.11 -16.35
CA ALA A 493 16.30 15.94 -16.36
C ALA A 493 17.76 16.37 -16.20
N VAL A 494 18.58 15.52 -15.58
CA VAL A 494 20.03 15.73 -15.51
C VAL A 494 20.59 15.61 -16.92
N ASP A 495 21.51 16.50 -17.30
CA ASP A 495 22.08 16.52 -18.63
C ASP A 495 22.67 15.15 -19.00
N GLY A 496 22.26 14.62 -20.16
CA GLY A 496 22.66 13.30 -20.64
C GLY A 496 21.93 12.11 -19.98
N GLU A 497 21.01 12.34 -19.02
CA GLU A 497 20.20 11.28 -18.42
C GLU A 497 18.75 11.34 -18.92
N GLU A 498 18.18 10.19 -19.28
CA GLU A 498 16.74 10.06 -19.53
C GLU A 498 16.02 9.62 -18.26
N VAL A 499 14.84 10.20 -17.98
CA VAL A 499 13.99 9.78 -16.86
C VAL A 499 13.47 8.37 -17.10
N ASP A 500 13.97 7.42 -16.31
CA ASP A 500 13.56 6.02 -16.35
C ASP A 500 12.26 5.80 -15.58
N LEU A 501 11.15 5.65 -16.30
CA LEU A 501 9.83 5.35 -15.73
C LEU A 501 9.57 3.84 -15.52
N SER A 502 10.62 3.01 -15.50
CA SER A 502 10.47 1.58 -15.18
C SER A 502 10.12 1.37 -13.71
N GLU A 503 9.24 0.40 -13.46
CA GLU A 503 8.64 0.12 -12.17
C GLU A 503 9.38 -1.01 -11.43
N LYS A 504 9.39 -0.91 -10.10
CA LYS A 504 9.87 -1.95 -9.19
C LYS A 504 8.83 -2.17 -8.08
N PRO A 505 8.21 -3.35 -8.03
CA PRO A 505 7.29 -3.69 -6.94
C PRO A 505 8.07 -3.89 -5.62
N GLU A 506 7.73 -3.09 -4.61
CA GLU A 506 8.15 -3.24 -3.22
C GLU A 506 6.91 -3.34 -2.31
N PHE A 507 6.82 -2.55 -1.25
CA PHE A 507 5.56 -2.36 -0.53
C PHE A 507 4.57 -1.54 -1.39
N THR A 508 5.09 -0.49 -2.02
CA THR A 508 4.45 0.25 -3.12
C THR A 508 5.18 -0.05 -4.43
N VAL A 509 4.62 0.35 -5.56
CA VAL A 509 5.28 0.26 -6.86
C VAL A 509 6.11 1.52 -7.06
N VAL A 510 7.40 1.42 -6.75
CA VAL A 510 8.35 2.53 -6.84
C VAL A 510 9.05 2.58 -8.19
N MET A 511 9.69 3.70 -8.50
CA MET A 511 10.62 3.77 -9.64
C MET A 511 11.80 2.82 -9.42
N LYS A 512 12.17 2.05 -10.46
CA LYS A 512 13.33 1.14 -10.41
C LYS A 512 14.62 1.91 -10.15
N ARG A 513 14.74 3.09 -10.73
CA ARG A 513 15.76 4.10 -10.44
C ARG A 513 15.04 5.31 -9.84
N PRO A 514 15.33 5.70 -8.60
CA PRO A 514 14.73 6.88 -7.98
C PRO A 514 14.92 8.13 -8.85
N LEU A 515 13.94 9.03 -8.84
CA LEU A 515 14.01 10.27 -9.61
C LEU A 515 15.28 11.07 -9.25
N ARG A 516 16.15 11.24 -10.24
CA ARG A 516 17.22 12.24 -10.28
C ARG A 516 16.79 13.38 -11.20
N ALA A 517 16.91 14.61 -10.72
CA ALA A 517 16.54 15.79 -11.49
C ALA A 517 17.43 16.97 -11.11
N CYS A 518 17.68 17.87 -12.04
CA CYS A 518 18.21 19.19 -11.75
C CYS A 518 17.08 20.10 -11.31
N ILE A 519 17.28 20.83 -10.22
CA ILE A 519 16.34 21.86 -9.77
C ILE A 519 16.99 23.23 -9.85
N LEU A 520 16.26 24.18 -10.45
CA LEU A 520 16.67 25.59 -10.55
C LEU A 520 15.64 26.44 -9.81
N PRO A 521 16.05 27.23 -8.79
CA PRO A 521 15.13 28.13 -8.10
C PRO A 521 14.46 29.09 -9.08
N ARG A 522 13.11 29.14 -9.10
CA ARG A 522 12.35 30.11 -9.92
C ARG A 522 12.32 31.49 -9.29
N ARG A 523 12.53 31.55 -7.97
CA ARG A 523 12.58 32.79 -7.20
C ARG A 523 13.93 32.91 -6.50
N ARG A 524 14.55 34.08 -6.58
CA ARG A 524 15.71 34.36 -5.73
C ARG A 524 15.23 34.53 -4.29
N PRO A 525 15.96 33.97 -3.29
CA PRO A 525 15.67 34.26 -1.89
C PRO A 525 15.66 35.80 -1.70
N CYS A 526 14.60 36.29 -1.06
CA CYS A 526 14.52 37.72 -0.71
C CYS A 526 15.57 38.00 0.37
N GLY A 527 16.76 38.49 0.02
CA GLY A 527 17.79 38.82 1.01
C GLY A 527 19.24 38.86 0.53
N GLU A 528 19.56 38.34 -0.65
CA GLU A 528 20.91 38.53 -1.23
C GLU A 528 20.86 39.62 -2.31
N ALA A 529 20.86 40.88 -1.84
CA ALA A 529 21.36 41.98 -2.65
C ALA A 529 22.89 41.86 -2.69
N LEU A 530 23.46 41.88 -3.90
CA LEU A 530 24.88 41.95 -4.19
C LEU A 530 25.59 43.07 -3.40
#